data_fd8903ab52045f48b41cc97fc8a7fedc
#
_entry.id   fd8903ab52045f48b41cc97fc8a7fedc
#
_cell.length_a   1.000
_cell.length_b   1.000
_cell.length_c   1.000
_cell.angle_alpha   90.00
_cell.angle_beta   90.00
_cell.angle_gamma   90.00
#
_symmetry.space_group_name_H-M   'P 1'
#
loop_
_entity.id
_entity.type
_entity.pdbx_description
1 polymer ?
#
loop_
_entity_poly.entity_id
_entity_poly.type
_entity_poly.pdbx_seq_one_letter_code
_entity_poly.pdbx_strand_id
1 'polypeptide(L)'
;MMKRMLALLLALLLPSIALAESSRLDVNLTVNEANVAEMLRTSGAFAGEFNEEGLCSAVAKLINGLGMSLHMQDDAYRLDLRMAGSSLLDLSFLQQEDDVVMTSDLMNGCGLLLAGAAADMSSVFSGIPSNEEELLAVVSGMAEALEAQLAAIPCTGARGAFSGDAFTGGVYCDTYTFDDAQVAALVNAMLTQEARAMLLSVADALGEDGAVMLSAIDEKNAQVAAENVNRYILRVVKDAAGIVVGLSCTVLQGERQVATLSLGLRADGACLVVGLPLAQENYWHWHDVTAASSDDNGASTYTLQGRLLEFTAPKDETFAYAKLTAADVRLNSDWSLRVTEQAGLTGWQLEITTQRGAEATLHTVAVNGLYVPGRRMATNAVFGVDDQEHMTLSVVWAPCEPIDATAASLEVADMSTTDGAARGDEIAYAFGTQIGLRLLQLLPPELMMLLMQ
;
A
#
# COMPACT_ATOMS: atom_id res chain seq x y z
N MET A 1 -1.88 -8.29 -5.40
CA MET A 1 -2.17 -6.88 -5.68
C MET A 1 -3.16 -6.29 -4.67
N MET A 2 -4.33 -6.90 -4.46
CA MET A 2 -5.37 -6.41 -3.51
C MET A 2 -4.88 -6.29 -2.05
N LYS A 3 -4.11 -7.27 -1.52
CA LYS A 3 -3.51 -7.20 -0.17
C LYS A 3 -2.58 -6.00 0.02
N ARG A 4 -1.76 -5.67 -0.99
CA ARG A 4 -0.82 -4.52 -0.94
C ARG A 4 -1.54 -3.18 -1.03
N MET A 5 -2.62 -3.09 -1.83
CA MET A 5 -3.47 -1.88 -1.89
C MET A 5 -4.25 -1.67 -0.59
N LEU A 6 -4.76 -2.73 0.02
CA LEU A 6 -5.45 -2.65 1.32
C LEU A 6 -4.47 -2.22 2.43
N ALA A 7 -3.25 -2.76 2.42
CA ALA A 7 -2.20 -2.39 3.38
C ALA A 7 -1.75 -0.92 3.18
N LEU A 8 -1.62 -0.44 1.94
CA LEU A 8 -1.29 0.97 1.66
C LEU A 8 -2.43 1.92 2.07
N LEU A 9 -3.69 1.54 1.82
CA LEU A 9 -4.86 2.27 2.29
C LEU A 9 -4.93 2.29 3.83
N LEU A 10 -4.68 1.17 4.49
CA LEU A 10 -4.60 1.08 5.94
C LEU A 10 -3.43 1.91 6.49
N ALA A 11 -2.25 1.88 5.85
CA ALA A 11 -1.10 2.68 6.26
C ALA A 11 -1.32 4.20 6.10
N LEU A 12 -2.10 4.63 5.10
CA LEU A 12 -2.50 6.03 4.93
C LEU A 12 -3.57 6.46 5.95
N LEU A 13 -4.30 5.51 6.53
CA LEU A 13 -5.39 5.75 7.47
C LEU A 13 -4.95 5.71 8.95
N LEU A 14 -3.90 4.96 9.27
CA LEU A 14 -3.47 4.69 10.65
C LEU A 14 -2.88 5.89 11.41
N PRO A 15 -2.13 6.85 10.81
CA PRO A 15 -1.56 7.97 11.56
C PRO A 15 -2.58 8.89 12.23
N SER A 16 -3.82 8.86 11.76
CA SER A 16 -4.90 9.71 12.28
C SER A 16 -5.67 9.09 13.47
N ILE A 17 -5.41 7.84 13.79
CA ILE A 17 -6.19 7.05 14.78
C ILE A 17 -5.76 7.34 16.23
N ALA A 18 -4.58 7.92 16.44
CA ALA A 18 -3.93 8.05 17.75
C ALA A 18 -4.51 9.11 18.73
N LEU A 19 -5.74 9.61 18.53
CA LEU A 19 -6.16 10.83 19.25
C LEU A 19 -7.47 10.74 20.05
N ALA A 20 -8.09 9.58 20.19
CA ALA A 20 -9.28 9.44 21.04
C ALA A 20 -9.09 8.30 22.04
N GLU A 21 -9.45 8.50 23.32
CA GLU A 21 -9.42 7.48 24.36
C GLU A 21 -10.22 6.20 23.98
N SER A 22 -11.21 6.34 23.11
CA SER A 22 -11.96 5.24 22.51
C SER A 22 -12.37 5.59 21.09
N SER A 23 -12.12 4.71 20.14
CA SER A 23 -12.40 4.91 18.72
C SER A 23 -12.93 3.66 18.06
N ARG A 24 -13.68 3.86 16.96
CA ARG A 24 -14.25 2.80 16.14
C ARG A 24 -13.91 3.00 14.69
N LEU A 25 -13.41 1.96 14.07
CA LEU A 25 -13.18 1.83 12.64
C LEU A 25 -14.25 0.90 12.04
N ASP A 26 -15.07 1.42 11.15
CA ASP A 26 -16.02 0.64 10.37
C ASP A 26 -15.55 0.48 8.93
N VAL A 27 -15.50 -0.75 8.44
CA VAL A 27 -15.16 -1.10 7.07
C VAL A 27 -16.35 -1.85 6.45
N ASN A 28 -16.86 -1.37 5.33
CA ASN A 28 -17.95 -1.99 4.60
C ASN A 28 -17.59 -2.13 3.13
N LEU A 29 -17.93 -3.29 2.56
CA LEU A 29 -17.76 -3.59 1.16
C LEU A 29 -19.13 -3.70 0.49
N THR A 30 -19.30 -3.02 -0.65
CA THR A 30 -20.50 -3.14 -1.48
C THR A 30 -20.12 -3.43 -2.93
N VAL A 31 -20.92 -4.22 -3.62
CA VAL A 31 -20.77 -4.54 -5.04
C VAL A 31 -22.05 -4.22 -5.79
N ASN A 32 -21.90 -3.80 -7.04
CA ASN A 32 -23.04 -3.61 -7.92
C ASN A 32 -23.52 -4.97 -8.42
N GLU A 33 -24.78 -5.34 -8.09
CA GLU A 33 -25.37 -6.63 -8.41
C GLU A 33 -25.33 -6.94 -9.92
N ALA A 34 -25.55 -5.92 -10.77
CA ALA A 34 -25.52 -6.09 -12.22
C ALA A 34 -24.13 -6.52 -12.75
N ASN A 35 -23.07 -6.18 -12.03
CA ASN A 35 -21.69 -6.42 -12.45
C ASN A 35 -21.09 -7.69 -11.83
N VAL A 36 -21.76 -8.30 -10.84
CA VAL A 36 -21.30 -9.55 -10.22
C VAL A 36 -21.27 -10.70 -11.24
N ALA A 37 -22.21 -10.74 -12.17
CA ALA A 37 -22.26 -11.74 -13.23
C ALA A 37 -20.99 -11.72 -14.09
N GLU A 38 -20.52 -10.54 -14.47
CA GLU A 38 -19.30 -10.38 -15.27
C GLU A 38 -18.05 -10.74 -14.45
N MET A 39 -18.00 -10.34 -13.20
CA MET A 39 -16.92 -10.69 -12.28
C MET A 39 -16.81 -12.21 -12.09
N LEU A 40 -17.92 -12.91 -11.95
CA LEU A 40 -17.96 -14.38 -11.81
C LEU A 40 -17.57 -15.11 -13.12
N ARG A 41 -17.98 -14.59 -14.27
CA ARG A 41 -17.57 -15.15 -15.59
C ARG A 41 -16.07 -14.98 -15.83
N THR A 42 -15.52 -13.82 -15.54
CA THR A 42 -14.09 -13.54 -15.76
C THR A 42 -13.19 -14.27 -14.78
N SER A 43 -13.67 -14.60 -13.58
CA SER A 43 -12.91 -15.38 -12.59
C SER A 43 -12.75 -16.86 -12.96
N GLY A 44 -13.54 -17.37 -13.92
CA GLY A 44 -13.56 -18.81 -14.29
C GLY A 44 -14.04 -19.73 -13.16
N ALA A 45 -14.57 -19.17 -12.07
CA ALA A 45 -14.96 -19.92 -10.88
C ALA A 45 -16.18 -20.84 -11.11
N PHE A 46 -16.96 -20.59 -12.15
CA PHE A 46 -18.20 -21.32 -12.41
C PHE A 46 -18.33 -21.68 -13.90
N ALA A 47 -17.86 -22.86 -14.27
CA ALA A 47 -18.03 -23.45 -15.61
C ALA A 47 -19.19 -24.47 -15.60
N GLY A 48 -20.43 -24.03 -15.33
CA GLY A 48 -21.59 -24.94 -15.27
C GLY A 48 -22.93 -24.27 -15.59
N GLU A 49 -23.96 -25.07 -15.94
CA GLU A 49 -25.33 -24.62 -16.15
C GLU A 49 -26.01 -24.24 -14.82
N PHE A 50 -25.65 -23.11 -14.25
CA PHE A 50 -26.33 -22.56 -13.07
C PHE A 50 -27.32 -21.45 -13.47
N ASN A 51 -28.34 -21.27 -12.66
CA ASN A 51 -29.21 -20.08 -12.73
C ASN A 51 -28.37 -18.86 -12.36
N GLU A 52 -27.67 -18.31 -13.36
CA GLU A 52 -26.69 -17.22 -13.20
C GLU A 52 -27.31 -16.02 -12.45
N GLU A 53 -28.56 -15.68 -12.72
CA GLU A 53 -29.22 -14.50 -12.17
C GLU A 53 -29.47 -14.62 -10.65
N GLY A 54 -29.94 -15.76 -10.19
CA GLY A 54 -30.14 -16.03 -8.76
C GLY A 54 -28.83 -16.12 -7.98
N LEU A 55 -27.80 -16.74 -8.57
CA LEU A 55 -26.47 -16.85 -7.95
C LEU A 55 -25.78 -15.49 -7.85
N CYS A 56 -25.83 -14.66 -8.90
CA CYS A 56 -25.24 -13.33 -8.89
C CYS A 56 -25.88 -12.44 -7.83
N SER A 57 -27.23 -12.47 -7.73
CA SER A 57 -27.96 -11.77 -6.69
C SER A 57 -27.59 -12.26 -5.28
N ALA A 58 -27.46 -13.58 -5.09
CA ALA A 58 -27.08 -14.15 -3.81
C ALA A 58 -25.66 -13.76 -3.40
N VAL A 59 -24.70 -13.80 -4.34
CA VAL A 59 -23.30 -13.36 -4.11
C VAL A 59 -23.26 -11.87 -3.82
N ALA A 60 -23.98 -11.04 -4.57
CA ALA A 60 -24.04 -9.61 -4.33
C ALA A 60 -24.59 -9.28 -2.93
N LYS A 61 -25.69 -9.94 -2.52
CA LYS A 61 -26.27 -9.77 -1.18
C LYS A 61 -25.30 -10.19 -0.08
N LEU A 62 -24.58 -11.30 -0.31
CA LEU A 62 -23.56 -11.77 0.64
C LEU A 62 -22.48 -10.70 0.83
N ILE A 63 -21.89 -10.22 -0.27
CA ILE A 63 -20.81 -9.22 -0.25
C ILE A 63 -21.31 -7.90 0.31
N ASN A 64 -22.47 -7.41 -0.11
CA ASN A 64 -23.09 -6.17 0.38
C ASN A 64 -23.46 -6.21 1.87
N GLY A 65 -23.54 -7.41 2.43
CA GLY A 65 -23.72 -7.61 3.86
C GLY A 65 -22.42 -7.83 4.64
N LEU A 66 -21.26 -7.85 3.97
CA LEU A 66 -19.97 -7.98 4.63
C LEU A 66 -19.56 -6.64 5.23
N GLY A 67 -19.16 -6.67 6.49
CA GLY A 67 -18.63 -5.51 7.19
C GLY A 67 -17.75 -5.94 8.36
N MET A 68 -16.87 -5.03 8.75
CA MET A 68 -16.01 -5.18 9.90
C MET A 68 -16.08 -3.91 10.72
N SER A 69 -16.20 -4.05 12.04
CA SER A 69 -16.03 -2.94 12.98
C SER A 69 -14.92 -3.31 13.95
N LEU A 70 -13.96 -2.43 14.10
CA LEU A 70 -12.90 -2.53 15.09
C LEU A 70 -13.05 -1.38 16.09
N HIS A 71 -13.41 -1.70 17.32
CA HIS A 71 -13.37 -0.75 18.43
C HIS A 71 -12.01 -0.86 19.11
N MET A 72 -11.41 0.27 19.41
CA MET A 72 -10.09 0.38 20.04
C MET A 72 -10.19 1.31 21.24
N GLN A 73 -9.60 0.87 22.33
CA GLN A 73 -9.43 1.59 23.58
C GLN A 73 -8.08 1.18 24.15
N ASP A 74 -7.49 1.96 25.05
CA ASP A 74 -6.12 1.72 25.55
C ASP A 74 -5.87 0.29 26.06
N ASP A 75 -6.88 -0.30 26.71
CA ASP A 75 -6.80 -1.61 27.36
C ASP A 75 -7.77 -2.66 26.79
N ALA A 76 -8.48 -2.30 25.70
CA ALA A 76 -9.51 -3.17 25.13
C ALA A 76 -9.67 -2.99 23.62
N TYR A 77 -9.83 -4.12 22.92
CA TYR A 77 -10.15 -4.15 21.50
C TYR A 77 -11.38 -5.02 21.26
N ARG A 78 -12.27 -4.61 20.36
CA ARG A 78 -13.39 -5.44 19.94
C ARG A 78 -13.50 -5.45 18.43
N LEU A 79 -13.41 -6.63 17.84
CA LEU A 79 -13.63 -6.92 16.44
C LEU A 79 -15.02 -7.51 16.25
N ASP A 80 -15.85 -6.89 15.40
CA ASP A 80 -17.14 -7.42 14.97
C ASP A 80 -17.10 -7.62 13.44
N LEU A 81 -17.20 -8.88 13.02
CA LEU A 81 -17.34 -9.25 11.62
C LEU A 81 -18.82 -9.53 11.33
N ARG A 82 -19.35 -8.85 10.33
CA ARG A 82 -20.74 -8.96 9.91
C ARG A 82 -20.85 -9.63 8.55
N MET A 83 -21.89 -10.44 8.38
CA MET A 83 -22.30 -11.04 7.12
C MET A 83 -23.81 -10.93 6.95
N ALA A 84 -24.28 -10.58 5.77
CA ALA A 84 -25.69 -10.31 5.50
C ALA A 84 -26.31 -9.30 6.51
N GLY A 85 -25.52 -8.32 6.98
CA GLY A 85 -25.93 -7.31 7.95
C GLY A 85 -26.06 -7.79 9.40
N SER A 86 -25.75 -9.05 9.68
CA SER A 86 -25.76 -9.64 11.03
C SER A 86 -24.36 -9.98 11.50
N SER A 87 -24.11 -9.93 12.82
CA SER A 87 -22.81 -10.33 13.39
C SER A 87 -22.59 -11.82 13.12
N LEU A 88 -21.52 -12.13 12.43
CA LEU A 88 -21.01 -13.48 12.22
C LEU A 88 -20.09 -13.87 13.38
N LEU A 89 -19.23 -12.96 13.79
CA LEU A 89 -18.20 -13.15 14.78
C LEU A 89 -17.95 -11.82 15.49
N ASP A 90 -18.04 -11.82 16.80
CA ASP A 90 -17.49 -10.77 17.64
C ASP A 90 -16.38 -11.33 18.52
N LEU A 91 -15.27 -10.61 18.63
CA LEU A 91 -14.14 -10.93 19.48
C LEU A 91 -13.80 -9.70 20.32
N SER A 92 -13.69 -9.86 21.61
CA SER A 92 -13.21 -8.84 22.50
C SER A 92 -11.89 -9.32 23.14
N PHE A 93 -10.91 -8.43 23.16
CA PHE A 93 -9.59 -8.62 23.73
C PHE A 93 -9.44 -7.60 24.84
N LEU A 94 -9.28 -8.06 26.07
CA LEU A 94 -9.18 -7.22 27.26
C LEU A 94 -7.78 -7.43 27.87
N GLN A 95 -7.00 -6.36 27.93
CA GLN A 95 -5.68 -6.40 28.55
C GLN A 95 -5.82 -6.44 30.06
N GLN A 96 -5.12 -7.38 30.70
CA GLN A 96 -5.00 -7.53 32.15
C GLN A 96 -3.52 -7.64 32.50
N GLU A 97 -2.90 -6.54 32.91
CA GLU A 97 -1.45 -6.46 33.12
C GLU A 97 -0.67 -6.87 31.85
N ASP A 98 0.08 -7.98 31.92
CA ASP A 98 0.87 -8.52 30.81
C ASP A 98 0.09 -9.56 29.96
N ASP A 99 -1.14 -9.88 30.34
CA ASP A 99 -1.97 -10.90 29.72
C ASP A 99 -3.12 -10.27 28.92
N VAL A 100 -3.74 -11.07 28.04
CA VAL A 100 -4.93 -10.69 27.28
C VAL A 100 -6.03 -11.74 27.47
N VAL A 101 -7.21 -11.30 27.86
CA VAL A 101 -8.40 -12.15 27.86
C VAL A 101 -9.18 -11.97 26.55
N MET A 102 -9.26 -13.04 25.76
CA MET A 102 -10.10 -13.10 24.58
C MET A 102 -11.46 -13.69 24.93
N THR A 103 -12.52 -13.01 24.49
CA THR A 103 -13.91 -13.46 24.69
C THR A 103 -14.77 -13.17 23.48
N SER A 104 -15.93 -13.82 23.40
CA SER A 104 -16.95 -13.65 22.35
C SER A 104 -18.33 -14.01 22.90
N ASP A 105 -19.42 -13.48 22.34
CA ASP A 105 -20.78 -13.94 22.65
C ASP A 105 -20.98 -15.42 22.29
N LEU A 106 -20.19 -15.96 21.34
CA LEU A 106 -20.20 -17.36 20.92
C LEU A 106 -19.48 -18.30 21.89
N MET A 107 -18.74 -17.78 22.87
CA MET A 107 -18.05 -18.56 23.88
C MET A 107 -18.93 -18.86 25.12
N ASN A 108 -20.23 -18.52 25.08
CA ASN A 108 -21.20 -18.80 26.13
C ASN A 108 -20.77 -18.36 27.54
N GLY A 109 -20.18 -17.16 27.64
CA GLY A 109 -19.72 -16.60 28.92
C GLY A 109 -18.35 -17.14 29.37
N CYS A 110 -17.62 -17.81 28.51
CA CYS A 110 -16.23 -18.22 28.74
C CYS A 110 -15.26 -17.26 28.05
N GLY A 111 -13.98 -17.30 28.49
CA GLY A 111 -12.88 -16.56 27.89
C GLY A 111 -11.61 -17.38 27.86
N LEU A 112 -10.64 -16.99 27.04
CA LEU A 112 -9.31 -17.57 26.96
C LEU A 112 -8.29 -16.54 27.45
N LEU A 113 -7.46 -16.91 28.42
CA LEU A 113 -6.33 -16.11 28.87
C LEU A 113 -5.11 -16.44 27.98
N LEU A 114 -4.61 -15.45 27.31
CA LEU A 114 -3.41 -15.49 26.48
C LEU A 114 -2.27 -14.84 27.27
N ALA A 115 -1.46 -15.66 27.92
CA ALA A 115 -0.38 -15.20 28.80
C ALA A 115 0.74 -14.51 27.98
N GLY A 116 1.16 -13.31 28.41
CA GLY A 116 2.23 -12.53 27.81
C GLY A 116 1.85 -11.87 26.48
N ALA A 117 0.59 -11.94 26.05
CA ALA A 117 0.18 -11.45 24.74
C ALA A 117 -0.02 -9.91 24.68
N ALA A 118 -0.01 -9.21 25.82
CA ALA A 118 -0.23 -7.76 25.83
C ALA A 118 0.86 -6.97 25.10
N ALA A 119 2.13 -7.43 25.18
CA ALA A 119 3.25 -6.80 24.48
C ALA A 119 3.11 -6.90 22.95
N ASP A 120 2.60 -8.03 22.45
CA ASP A 120 2.42 -8.25 21.00
C ASP A 120 1.30 -7.38 20.43
N MET A 121 0.24 -7.14 21.21
CA MET A 121 -0.88 -6.29 20.76
C MET A 121 -0.51 -4.82 20.64
N SER A 122 0.31 -4.28 21.54
CA SER A 122 0.76 -2.90 21.48
C SER A 122 1.72 -2.65 20.32
N SER A 123 2.50 -3.65 19.92
CA SER A 123 3.48 -3.55 18.83
C SER A 123 2.84 -3.41 17.45
N VAL A 124 1.66 -4.01 17.22
CA VAL A 124 0.96 -3.98 15.93
C VAL A 124 0.60 -2.54 15.50
N PHE A 125 0.40 -1.63 16.45
CA PHE A 125 -0.01 -0.25 16.16
C PHE A 125 1.09 0.79 16.40
N SER A 126 2.20 0.44 17.07
CA SER A 126 3.27 1.37 17.43
C SER A 126 4.33 1.60 16.34
N GLY A 127 4.28 0.84 15.26
CA GLY A 127 5.36 0.72 14.28
C GLY A 127 5.35 1.72 13.13
N ILE A 128 4.36 2.60 13.02
CA ILE A 128 4.29 3.57 11.92
C ILE A 128 4.77 4.93 12.44
N PRO A 129 5.75 5.60 11.77
CA PRO A 129 6.19 6.92 12.16
C PRO A 129 4.99 7.85 12.29
N SER A 130 4.73 8.33 13.50
CA SER A 130 3.52 9.12 13.82
C SER A 130 3.69 10.60 13.53
N ASN A 131 4.91 11.06 13.15
CA ASN A 131 5.15 12.47 12.93
C ASN A 131 6.01 12.75 11.68
N GLU A 132 5.70 13.88 11.03
CA GLU A 132 6.39 14.37 9.84
C GLU A 132 7.88 14.67 10.11
N GLU A 133 8.23 15.07 11.34
CA GLU A 133 9.62 15.42 11.73
C GLU A 133 10.51 14.18 11.70
N GLU A 134 10.05 13.03 12.15
CA GLU A 134 10.81 11.77 12.09
C GLU A 134 11.06 11.32 10.66
N LEU A 135 10.04 11.38 9.81
CA LEU A 135 10.19 11.06 8.39
C LEU A 135 11.18 11.99 7.70
N LEU A 136 11.09 13.29 7.95
CA LEU A 136 12.03 14.28 7.40
C LEU A 136 13.44 14.05 7.91
N ALA A 137 13.62 13.66 9.18
CA ALA A 137 14.93 13.35 9.75
C ALA A 137 15.57 12.11 9.05
N VAL A 138 14.79 11.05 8.82
CA VAL A 138 15.25 9.87 8.07
C VAL A 138 15.68 10.25 6.66
N VAL A 139 14.83 10.98 5.91
CA VAL A 139 15.13 11.39 4.53
C VAL A 139 16.36 12.29 4.49
N SER A 140 16.49 13.24 5.43
CA SER A 140 17.66 14.11 5.51
C SER A 140 18.95 13.32 5.81
N GLY A 141 18.90 12.40 6.76
CA GLY A 141 20.04 11.52 7.09
C GLY A 141 20.47 10.65 5.90
N MET A 142 19.51 10.12 5.14
CA MET A 142 19.81 9.38 3.89
C MET A 142 20.46 10.28 2.85
N ALA A 143 19.98 11.52 2.68
CA ALA A 143 20.52 12.47 1.72
C ALA A 143 21.96 12.89 2.07
N GLU A 144 22.24 13.18 3.34
CA GLU A 144 23.58 13.52 3.84
C GLU A 144 24.57 12.35 3.66
N ALA A 145 24.13 11.13 3.95
CA ALA A 145 24.94 9.93 3.76
C ALA A 145 25.26 9.69 2.27
N LEU A 146 24.28 9.90 1.40
CA LEU A 146 24.48 9.81 -0.06
C LEU A 146 25.45 10.87 -0.55
N GLU A 147 25.31 12.13 -0.11
CA GLU A 147 26.19 13.23 -0.48
C GLU A 147 27.65 12.96 -0.05
N ALA A 148 27.84 12.50 1.18
CA ALA A 148 29.16 12.16 1.70
C ALA A 148 29.85 11.03 0.88
N GLN A 149 29.10 10.03 0.46
CA GLN A 149 29.62 8.94 -0.37
C GLN A 149 29.93 9.41 -1.81
N LEU A 150 29.05 10.21 -2.40
CA LEU A 150 29.25 10.77 -3.74
C LEU A 150 30.48 11.70 -3.78
N ALA A 151 30.74 12.45 -2.72
CA ALA A 151 31.90 13.33 -2.61
C ALA A 151 33.24 12.55 -2.67
N ALA A 152 33.25 11.27 -2.32
CA ALA A 152 34.43 10.41 -2.40
C ALA A 152 34.63 9.79 -3.80
N ILE A 153 33.67 9.88 -4.70
CA ILE A 153 33.71 9.31 -6.04
C ILE A 153 34.32 10.34 -7.02
N PRO A 154 35.30 9.98 -7.83
CA PRO A 154 35.88 10.89 -8.84
C PRO A 154 34.79 11.41 -9.79
N CYS A 155 34.75 12.73 -9.97
CA CYS A 155 33.80 13.43 -10.82
C CYS A 155 34.52 14.15 -11.96
N THR A 156 33.98 14.11 -13.17
CA THR A 156 34.44 14.91 -14.31
C THR A 156 33.35 15.89 -14.74
N GLY A 157 33.64 17.19 -14.67
CA GLY A 157 32.73 18.24 -15.11
C GLY A 157 32.92 18.59 -16.60
N ALA A 158 31.83 18.82 -17.29
CA ALA A 158 31.78 19.30 -18.65
C ALA A 158 30.76 20.44 -18.82
N ARG A 159 31.03 21.34 -19.79
CA ARG A 159 30.10 22.40 -20.20
C ARG A 159 29.67 22.19 -21.63
N GLY A 160 28.37 22.28 -21.90
CA GLY A 160 27.81 22.07 -23.24
C GLY A 160 26.29 22.11 -23.21
N ALA A 161 25.65 21.65 -24.28
CA ALA A 161 24.21 21.39 -24.28
C ALA A 161 23.97 19.93 -23.91
N PHE A 162 23.26 19.70 -22.81
CA PHE A 162 22.95 18.37 -22.30
C PHE A 162 21.43 18.14 -22.27
N SER A 163 21.04 16.97 -22.72
CA SER A 163 19.66 16.48 -22.62
C SER A 163 19.67 14.98 -22.32
N GLY A 164 18.56 14.49 -21.79
CA GLY A 164 18.31 13.07 -21.56
C GLY A 164 16.89 12.73 -21.92
N ASP A 165 16.48 11.49 -21.71
CA ASP A 165 15.13 11.01 -22.03
C ASP A 165 14.03 11.74 -21.22
N ALA A 166 14.38 12.20 -20.00
CA ALA A 166 13.47 12.87 -19.08
C ALA A 166 13.67 14.38 -18.96
N PHE A 167 14.73 14.97 -19.51
CA PHE A 167 15.06 16.38 -19.31
C PHE A 167 15.72 17.04 -20.50
N THR A 168 15.64 18.37 -20.57
CA THR A 168 16.29 19.23 -21.56
C THR A 168 16.89 20.48 -20.91
N GLY A 169 17.70 21.24 -21.65
CA GLY A 169 18.17 22.56 -21.22
C GLY A 169 19.37 22.55 -20.26
N GLY A 170 20.07 21.44 -20.12
CA GLY A 170 21.30 21.36 -19.34
C GLY A 170 22.46 22.11 -19.97
N VAL A 171 23.27 22.78 -19.14
CA VAL A 171 24.46 23.56 -19.54
C VAL A 171 25.74 23.01 -18.93
N TYR A 172 25.64 22.42 -17.75
CA TYR A 172 26.75 21.78 -17.04
C TYR A 172 26.40 20.31 -16.75
N CYS A 173 27.37 19.43 -16.85
CA CYS A 173 27.20 18.02 -16.55
C CYS A 173 28.38 17.52 -15.70
N ASP A 174 28.06 17.02 -14.51
CA ASP A 174 28.99 16.30 -13.66
C ASP A 174 28.77 14.80 -13.88
N THR A 175 29.85 14.09 -14.27
CA THR A 175 29.81 12.66 -14.56
C THR A 175 30.61 11.90 -13.51
N TYR A 176 29.92 10.96 -12.86
CA TYR A 176 30.49 10.01 -11.90
C TYR A 176 30.50 8.62 -12.53
N THR A 177 31.53 7.88 -12.24
CA THR A 177 31.61 6.47 -12.68
C THR A 177 31.94 5.61 -11.46
N PHE A 178 31.11 4.60 -11.24
CA PHE A 178 31.26 3.67 -10.12
C PHE A 178 30.89 2.24 -10.53
N ASP A 179 31.37 1.29 -9.73
CA ASP A 179 31.12 -0.13 -9.89
C ASP A 179 30.09 -0.66 -8.88
N ASP A 180 29.78 -1.95 -8.93
CA ASP A 180 28.82 -2.59 -8.02
C ASP A 180 29.22 -2.48 -6.55
N ALA A 181 30.53 -2.53 -6.24
CA ALA A 181 30.99 -2.42 -4.86
C ALA A 181 30.72 -1.00 -4.30
N GLN A 182 30.90 0.02 -5.13
CA GLN A 182 30.62 1.41 -4.75
C GLN A 182 29.10 1.65 -4.66
N VAL A 183 28.28 1.03 -5.54
CA VAL A 183 26.80 1.08 -5.43
C VAL A 183 26.34 0.42 -4.14
N ALA A 184 26.84 -0.75 -3.81
CA ALA A 184 26.53 -1.42 -2.56
C ALA A 184 26.91 -0.57 -1.33
N ALA A 185 28.06 0.12 -1.38
CA ALA A 185 28.46 1.05 -0.33
C ALA A 185 27.51 2.26 -0.22
N LEU A 186 27.02 2.82 -1.34
CA LEU A 186 26.01 3.88 -1.37
C LEU A 186 24.70 3.41 -0.74
N VAL A 187 24.18 2.24 -1.13
CA VAL A 187 22.95 1.66 -0.58
C VAL A 187 23.08 1.43 0.92
N ASN A 188 24.20 0.84 1.35
CA ASN A 188 24.45 0.61 2.79
C ASN A 188 24.54 1.91 3.60
N ALA A 189 25.14 2.96 3.03
CA ALA A 189 25.21 4.27 3.69
C ALA A 189 23.83 4.94 3.81
N MET A 190 22.96 4.79 2.79
CA MET A 190 21.59 5.29 2.83
C MET A 190 20.70 4.53 3.83
N LEU A 191 20.99 3.27 4.11
CA LEU A 191 20.33 2.46 5.13
C LEU A 191 20.89 2.81 6.53
N THR A 192 20.71 4.08 6.94
CA THR A 192 21.05 4.54 8.29
C THR A 192 20.32 3.75 9.36
N GLN A 193 20.68 3.91 10.63
CA GLN A 193 20.00 3.21 11.73
C GLN A 193 18.52 3.57 11.77
N GLU A 194 18.17 4.83 11.54
CA GLU A 194 16.80 5.36 11.50
C GLU A 194 16.04 4.80 10.31
N ALA A 195 16.65 4.76 9.13
CA ALA A 195 16.05 4.18 7.93
C ALA A 195 15.76 2.68 8.10
N ARG A 196 16.70 1.93 8.71
CA ARG A 196 16.49 0.51 9.04
C ARG A 196 15.36 0.32 10.05
N ALA A 197 15.33 1.13 11.12
CA ALA A 197 14.27 1.08 12.12
C ALA A 197 12.89 1.35 11.49
N MET A 198 12.80 2.34 10.60
CA MET A 198 11.57 2.64 9.86
C MET A 198 11.14 1.48 8.95
N LEU A 199 12.09 0.86 8.23
CA LEU A 199 11.79 -0.30 7.36
C LEU A 199 11.30 -1.50 8.16
N LEU A 200 11.90 -1.79 9.33
CA LEU A 200 11.44 -2.84 10.26
C LEU A 200 10.00 -2.58 10.68
N SER A 201 9.74 -1.38 11.16
CA SER A 201 8.44 -0.93 11.62
C SER A 201 7.35 -1.04 10.54
N VAL A 202 7.65 -0.62 9.30
CA VAL A 202 6.73 -0.75 8.16
C VAL A 202 6.51 -2.22 7.78
N ALA A 203 7.57 -3.05 7.78
CA ALA A 203 7.45 -4.46 7.48
C ALA A 203 6.57 -5.19 8.51
N ASP A 204 6.82 -4.96 9.81
CA ASP A 204 6.05 -5.53 10.90
C ASP A 204 4.56 -5.11 10.80
N ALA A 205 4.27 -3.84 10.48
CA ALA A 205 2.91 -3.36 10.25
C ALA A 205 2.22 -4.02 9.04
N LEU A 206 3.00 -4.51 8.06
CA LEU A 206 2.51 -5.26 6.91
C LEU A 206 2.41 -6.77 7.17
N GLY A 207 2.77 -7.24 8.38
CA GLY A 207 2.81 -8.66 8.74
C GLY A 207 3.96 -9.42 8.06
N GLU A 208 5.02 -8.72 7.66
CA GLU A 208 6.22 -9.30 7.07
C GLU A 208 7.35 -9.28 8.10
N ASP A 209 8.24 -10.27 8.07
CA ASP A 209 9.42 -10.29 8.93
C ASP A 209 10.46 -9.27 8.43
N GLY A 210 10.47 -8.09 9.05
CA GLY A 210 11.37 -7.00 8.70
C GLY A 210 12.85 -7.36 8.85
N ALA A 211 13.21 -8.22 9.81
CA ALA A 211 14.58 -8.68 10.00
C ALA A 211 15.04 -9.58 8.84
N VAL A 212 14.16 -10.48 8.37
CA VAL A 212 14.42 -11.31 7.19
C VAL A 212 14.55 -10.44 5.95
N MET A 213 13.70 -9.42 5.79
CA MET A 213 13.77 -8.51 4.66
C MET A 213 15.10 -7.72 4.64
N LEU A 214 15.52 -7.15 5.77
CA LEU A 214 16.79 -6.42 5.87
C LEU A 214 17.98 -7.33 5.65
N SER A 215 17.97 -8.56 6.19
CA SER A 215 19.01 -9.56 5.94
C SER A 215 19.12 -9.89 4.46
N ALA A 216 17.99 -10.05 3.76
CA ALA A 216 17.98 -10.31 2.32
C ALA A 216 18.55 -9.13 1.51
N ILE A 217 18.30 -7.88 1.92
CA ILE A 217 18.90 -6.68 1.31
C ILE A 217 20.41 -6.69 1.52
N ASP A 218 20.90 -6.93 2.76
CA ASP A 218 22.32 -6.94 3.09
C ASP A 218 23.06 -8.06 2.35
N GLU A 219 22.48 -9.27 2.29
CA GLU A 219 23.03 -10.39 1.52
C GLU A 219 23.11 -10.08 0.03
N LYS A 220 22.03 -9.48 -0.51
CA LYS A 220 22.01 -9.11 -1.94
C LYS A 220 23.03 -8.03 -2.26
N ASN A 221 23.20 -7.03 -1.40
CA ASN A 221 24.22 -6.00 -1.55
C ASN A 221 25.63 -6.61 -1.48
N ALA A 222 25.89 -7.52 -0.55
CA ALA A 222 27.17 -8.21 -0.43
C ALA A 222 27.47 -9.07 -1.68
N GLN A 223 26.46 -9.76 -2.20
CA GLN A 223 26.57 -10.54 -3.44
C GLN A 223 26.93 -9.63 -4.62
N VAL A 224 26.17 -8.54 -4.83
CA VAL A 224 26.38 -7.58 -5.92
C VAL A 224 27.79 -6.99 -5.85
N ALA A 225 28.23 -6.58 -4.66
CA ALA A 225 29.58 -6.06 -4.44
C ALA A 225 30.68 -7.10 -4.75
N ALA A 226 30.46 -8.38 -4.44
CA ALA A 226 31.41 -9.45 -4.67
C ALA A 226 31.52 -9.84 -6.15
N GLU A 227 30.40 -9.87 -6.86
CA GLU A 227 30.36 -10.18 -8.30
C GLU A 227 31.01 -9.07 -9.14
N ASN A 228 30.78 -7.82 -8.80
CA ASN A 228 31.33 -6.59 -9.38
C ASN A 228 31.39 -6.58 -10.92
N VAL A 229 30.27 -6.92 -11.54
CA VAL A 229 30.15 -7.12 -13.00
C VAL A 229 29.66 -5.88 -13.75
N ASN A 230 28.99 -4.96 -13.04
CA ASN A 230 28.38 -3.79 -13.62
C ASN A 230 29.21 -2.53 -13.37
N ARG A 231 29.09 -1.61 -14.32
CA ARG A 231 29.63 -0.26 -14.23
C ARG A 231 28.50 0.74 -14.42
N TYR A 232 28.46 1.73 -13.58
CA TYR A 232 27.43 2.76 -13.57
C TYR A 232 28.05 4.11 -13.99
N ILE A 233 27.36 4.80 -14.88
CA ILE A 233 27.72 6.15 -15.30
C ILE A 233 26.56 7.06 -14.91
N LEU A 234 26.73 7.81 -13.81
CA LEU A 234 25.76 8.81 -13.34
C LEU A 234 26.18 10.18 -13.88
N ARG A 235 25.24 10.86 -14.51
CA ARG A 235 25.36 12.24 -14.95
C ARG A 235 24.40 13.12 -14.18
N VAL A 236 24.90 14.14 -13.53
CA VAL A 236 24.13 15.19 -12.85
C VAL A 236 24.17 16.42 -13.73
N VAL A 237 23.03 16.79 -14.28
CA VAL A 237 22.91 17.86 -15.27
C VAL A 237 22.30 19.10 -14.64
N LYS A 238 22.95 20.24 -14.82
CA LYS A 238 22.56 21.53 -14.24
C LYS A 238 22.31 22.56 -15.34
N ASP A 239 21.40 23.47 -15.08
CA ASP A 239 21.14 24.63 -15.95
C ASP A 239 22.23 25.72 -15.84
N ALA A 240 22.02 26.87 -16.48
CA ALA A 240 22.93 28.01 -16.45
C ALA A 240 23.04 28.66 -15.07
N ALA A 241 22.05 28.47 -14.19
CA ALA A 241 22.03 28.96 -12.81
C ALA A 241 22.69 27.97 -11.83
N GLY A 242 23.07 26.78 -12.29
CA GLY A 242 23.62 25.71 -11.46
C GLY A 242 22.57 24.83 -10.78
N ILE A 243 21.30 25.00 -11.14
CA ILE A 243 20.19 24.18 -10.60
C ILE A 243 20.20 22.83 -11.33
N VAL A 244 20.03 21.76 -10.59
CA VAL A 244 19.91 20.40 -11.16
C VAL A 244 18.60 20.31 -11.92
N VAL A 245 18.67 20.06 -13.23
CA VAL A 245 17.52 19.87 -14.12
C VAL A 245 17.32 18.42 -14.52
N GLY A 246 18.34 17.57 -14.28
CA GLY A 246 18.21 16.15 -14.57
C GLY A 246 19.36 15.31 -14.07
N LEU A 247 19.05 14.03 -13.93
CA LEU A 247 19.98 12.96 -13.62
C LEU A 247 19.83 11.90 -14.70
N SER A 248 20.93 11.28 -15.13
CA SER A 248 20.85 10.05 -15.92
C SER A 248 21.87 9.05 -15.45
N CYS A 249 21.47 7.80 -15.30
CA CYS A 249 22.32 6.69 -14.93
C CYS A 249 22.27 5.63 -16.03
N THR A 250 23.42 5.26 -16.56
CA THR A 250 23.56 4.16 -17.53
C THR A 250 24.29 3.01 -16.84
N VAL A 251 23.70 1.82 -16.90
CA VAL A 251 24.29 0.59 -16.35
C VAL A 251 24.89 -0.22 -17.49
N LEU A 252 26.16 -0.54 -17.38
CA LEU A 252 26.93 -1.31 -18.37
C LEU A 252 27.41 -2.63 -17.75
N GLN A 253 27.28 -3.72 -18.51
CA GLN A 253 27.90 -5.00 -18.22
C GLN A 253 28.93 -5.28 -19.32
N GLY A 254 30.20 -5.07 -18.99
CA GLY A 254 31.25 -4.93 -20.00
C GLY A 254 31.02 -3.69 -20.88
N GLU A 255 30.83 -3.89 -22.19
CA GLU A 255 30.50 -2.82 -23.15
C GLU A 255 28.98 -2.74 -23.41
N ARG A 256 28.21 -3.69 -22.92
CA ARG A 256 26.77 -3.78 -23.17
C ARG A 256 25.99 -2.93 -22.18
N GLN A 257 25.15 -2.04 -22.66
CA GLN A 257 24.17 -1.34 -21.85
C GLN A 257 23.04 -2.31 -21.45
N VAL A 258 22.78 -2.43 -20.15
CA VAL A 258 21.77 -3.33 -19.58
C VAL A 258 20.60 -2.58 -18.95
N ALA A 259 20.79 -1.31 -18.57
CA ALA A 259 19.71 -0.45 -18.11
C ALA A 259 20.06 1.04 -18.31
N THR A 260 19.05 1.87 -18.40
CA THR A 260 19.15 3.33 -18.27
C THR A 260 18.07 3.82 -17.30
N LEU A 261 18.41 4.86 -16.55
CA LEU A 261 17.47 5.61 -15.74
C LEU A 261 17.72 7.08 -16.01
N SER A 262 16.66 7.84 -16.27
CA SER A 262 16.74 9.27 -16.49
C SER A 262 15.65 9.96 -15.65
N LEU A 263 16.05 10.93 -14.85
CA LEU A 263 15.14 11.73 -14.03
C LEU A 263 15.27 13.18 -14.46
N GLY A 264 14.18 13.78 -14.88
CA GLY A 264 14.06 15.21 -15.15
C GLY A 264 13.38 15.91 -13.99
N LEU A 265 13.94 17.05 -13.57
CA LEU A 265 13.38 17.88 -12.53
C LEU A 265 12.88 19.19 -13.14
N ARG A 266 11.65 19.59 -12.79
CA ARG A 266 10.99 20.81 -13.24
C ARG A 266 10.49 21.58 -12.00
N ALA A 267 10.22 22.85 -12.19
CA ALA A 267 9.65 23.68 -11.08
C ALA A 267 8.29 23.18 -10.62
N ASP A 268 7.54 22.52 -11.49
CA ASP A 268 6.18 22.02 -11.27
C ASP A 268 6.09 20.48 -11.22
N GLY A 269 7.23 19.78 -11.24
CA GLY A 269 7.17 18.33 -11.19
C GLY A 269 8.45 17.61 -11.58
N ALA A 270 8.32 16.32 -11.86
CA ALA A 270 9.42 15.44 -12.24
C ALA A 270 8.98 14.41 -13.30
N CYS A 271 9.93 13.99 -14.12
CA CYS A 271 9.74 12.93 -15.10
C CYS A 271 10.81 11.86 -14.89
N LEU A 272 10.40 10.61 -14.75
CA LEU A 272 11.28 9.44 -14.62
C LEU A 272 11.14 8.54 -15.85
N VAL A 273 12.26 8.17 -16.45
CA VAL A 273 12.31 7.21 -17.54
C VAL A 273 13.28 6.09 -17.18
N VAL A 274 12.80 4.85 -17.24
CA VAL A 274 13.63 3.65 -17.07
C VAL A 274 13.59 2.84 -18.35
N GLY A 275 14.75 2.53 -18.90
CA GLY A 275 14.91 1.70 -20.10
C GLY A 275 15.64 0.40 -19.78
N LEU A 276 15.07 -0.72 -20.21
CA LEU A 276 15.66 -2.06 -20.08
C LEU A 276 15.80 -2.68 -21.47
N PRO A 277 17.01 -2.78 -22.02
CA PRO A 277 17.23 -3.45 -23.30
C PRO A 277 17.07 -4.96 -23.14
N LEU A 278 16.00 -5.51 -23.70
CA LEU A 278 15.74 -6.95 -23.79
C LEU A 278 16.45 -7.54 -25.03
N ALA A 279 16.29 -8.86 -25.23
CA ALA A 279 17.01 -9.56 -26.32
C ALA A 279 16.60 -9.06 -27.72
N GLN A 280 15.33 -8.76 -27.95
CA GLN A 280 14.75 -8.40 -29.25
C GLN A 280 14.18 -6.98 -29.30
N GLU A 281 13.84 -6.41 -28.17
CA GLU A 281 13.17 -5.10 -28.05
C GLU A 281 13.73 -4.34 -26.84
N ASN A 282 13.47 -3.04 -26.77
CA ASN A 282 13.70 -2.22 -25.59
C ASN A 282 12.38 -2.05 -24.84
N TYR A 283 12.40 -2.31 -23.54
CA TYR A 283 11.28 -2.03 -22.66
C TYR A 283 11.50 -0.69 -21.96
N TRP A 284 10.49 0.14 -21.95
CA TRP A 284 10.51 1.46 -21.36
C TRP A 284 9.38 1.62 -20.35
N HIS A 285 9.73 2.24 -19.24
CA HIS A 285 8.81 2.67 -18.20
C HIS A 285 8.99 4.18 -18.02
N TRP A 286 7.92 4.92 -18.31
CA TRP A 286 7.91 6.37 -18.22
C TRP A 286 6.88 6.83 -17.22
N HIS A 287 7.27 7.72 -16.31
CA HIS A 287 6.41 8.26 -15.28
C HIS A 287 6.61 9.77 -15.20
N ASP A 288 5.56 10.53 -15.43
CA ASP A 288 5.55 11.98 -15.34
C ASP A 288 4.63 12.40 -14.19
N VAL A 289 5.10 13.34 -13.36
CA VAL A 289 4.37 13.84 -12.19
C VAL A 289 4.45 15.36 -12.21
N THR A 290 3.32 16.01 -12.01
CA THR A 290 3.21 17.45 -11.83
C THR A 290 2.56 17.78 -10.50
N ALA A 291 2.98 18.87 -9.88
CA ALA A 291 2.45 19.38 -8.63
C ALA A 291 1.96 20.82 -8.83
N ALA A 292 0.81 21.13 -8.29
CA ALA A 292 0.27 22.47 -8.27
C ALA A 292 -0.34 22.78 -6.90
N SER A 293 -0.29 24.04 -6.49
CA SER A 293 -1.00 24.52 -5.30
C SER A 293 -1.78 25.78 -5.63
N SER A 294 -2.93 25.94 -5.01
CA SER A 294 -3.74 27.16 -5.12
C SER A 294 -4.41 27.45 -3.80
N ASP A 295 -4.51 28.75 -3.49
CA ASP A 295 -5.26 29.26 -2.35
C ASP A 295 -6.45 30.07 -2.88
N ASP A 296 -7.66 29.67 -2.54
CA ASP A 296 -8.88 30.35 -2.92
C ASP A 296 -9.89 30.35 -1.76
N ASN A 297 -10.41 31.53 -1.44
CA ASN A 297 -11.47 31.72 -0.42
C ASN A 297 -11.18 31.07 0.95
N GLY A 298 -9.91 31.02 1.37
CA GLY A 298 -9.48 30.41 2.65
C GLY A 298 -9.40 28.88 2.59
N ALA A 299 -9.41 28.30 1.40
CA ALA A 299 -9.08 26.90 1.16
C ALA A 299 -7.73 26.80 0.45
N SER A 300 -6.83 25.96 0.96
CA SER A 300 -5.58 25.60 0.29
C SER A 300 -5.78 24.28 -0.40
N THR A 301 -5.52 24.23 -1.71
CA THR A 301 -5.63 23.03 -2.53
C THR A 301 -4.27 22.66 -3.09
N TYR A 302 -3.87 21.41 -2.85
CA TYR A 302 -2.67 20.79 -3.41
C TYR A 302 -3.09 19.71 -4.40
N THR A 303 -2.54 19.74 -5.59
CA THR A 303 -2.84 18.76 -6.64
C THR A 303 -1.55 18.12 -7.11
N LEU A 304 -1.49 16.78 -7.07
CA LEU A 304 -0.50 15.98 -7.75
C LEU A 304 -1.18 15.24 -8.89
N GLN A 305 -0.59 15.26 -10.07
CA GLN A 305 -1.08 14.52 -11.21
C GLN A 305 0.08 13.74 -11.81
N GLY A 306 -0.18 12.52 -12.21
CA GLY A 306 0.84 11.69 -12.81
C GLY A 306 0.31 10.82 -13.93
N ARG A 307 1.22 10.46 -14.81
CA ARG A 307 0.99 9.51 -15.89
C ARG A 307 2.09 8.48 -15.91
N LEU A 308 1.69 7.21 -15.98
CA LEU A 308 2.57 6.08 -16.11
C LEU A 308 2.32 5.39 -17.45
N LEU A 309 3.39 5.21 -18.24
CA LEU A 309 3.36 4.44 -19.48
C LEU A 309 4.39 3.33 -19.44
N GLU A 310 3.97 2.14 -19.84
CA GLU A 310 4.86 1.02 -20.15
C GLU A 310 4.73 0.68 -21.63
N PHE A 311 5.84 0.55 -22.32
CA PHE A 311 5.84 0.24 -23.74
C PHE A 311 7.11 -0.47 -24.17
N THR A 312 7.07 -1.10 -25.35
CA THR A 312 8.22 -1.68 -26.00
C THR A 312 8.46 -1.01 -27.34
N ALA A 313 9.73 -0.89 -27.70
CA ALA A 313 10.13 -0.36 -29.00
C ALA A 313 11.20 -1.28 -29.63
N PRO A 314 11.38 -1.29 -30.98
CA PRO A 314 12.47 -1.97 -31.64
C PRO A 314 13.82 -1.60 -31.03
N LYS A 315 14.76 -2.55 -31.02
CA LYS A 315 16.05 -2.42 -30.33
C LYS A 315 16.90 -1.24 -30.81
N ASP A 316 16.72 -0.84 -32.05
CA ASP A 316 17.50 0.24 -32.69
C ASP A 316 16.84 1.62 -32.51
N GLU A 317 15.67 1.68 -31.87
CA GLU A 317 15.01 2.95 -31.58
C GLU A 317 15.39 3.49 -30.21
N THR A 318 15.80 4.76 -30.19
CA THR A 318 15.93 5.54 -28.97
C THR A 318 14.57 5.95 -28.46
N PHE A 319 14.43 6.11 -27.13
CA PHE A 319 13.20 6.63 -26.54
C PHE A 319 12.81 7.97 -27.18
N ALA A 320 11.58 8.04 -27.69
CA ALA A 320 10.98 9.28 -28.14
C ALA A 320 9.49 9.23 -27.86
N TYR A 321 9.06 9.82 -26.75
CA TYR A 321 7.66 9.88 -26.34
C TYR A 321 6.70 10.35 -27.45
N ALA A 322 7.15 11.34 -28.25
CA ALA A 322 6.37 11.86 -29.38
C ALA A 322 6.10 10.85 -30.51
N LYS A 323 6.77 9.69 -30.52
CA LYS A 323 6.62 8.65 -31.56
C LYS A 323 5.79 7.45 -31.08
N LEU A 324 5.33 7.44 -29.82
CA LEU A 324 4.53 6.35 -29.29
C LEU A 324 3.20 6.26 -30.03
N THR A 325 2.92 5.11 -30.59
CA THR A 325 1.59 4.74 -31.09
C THR A 325 0.82 3.97 -30.05
N ALA A 326 -0.51 3.93 -30.14
CA ALA A 326 -1.34 3.17 -29.20
C ALA A 326 -0.98 1.66 -29.17
N ALA A 327 -0.41 1.12 -30.27
CA ALA A 327 0.00 -0.27 -30.36
C ALA A 327 1.27 -0.58 -29.57
N ASP A 328 2.09 0.42 -29.28
CA ASP A 328 3.37 0.26 -28.56
C ASP A 328 3.17 0.31 -27.05
N VAL A 329 2.02 0.76 -26.58
CA VAL A 329 1.71 0.94 -25.16
C VAL A 329 1.15 -0.35 -24.56
N ARG A 330 1.84 -0.90 -23.55
CA ARG A 330 1.41 -2.07 -22.79
C ARG A 330 0.56 -1.71 -21.57
N LEU A 331 0.86 -0.56 -20.95
CA LEU A 331 0.14 -0.01 -19.83
C LEU A 331 0.10 1.51 -19.98
N ASN A 332 -1.08 2.07 -19.81
CA ASN A 332 -1.29 3.51 -19.65
C ASN A 332 -2.09 3.72 -18.36
N SER A 333 -1.55 4.47 -17.43
CA SER A 333 -2.24 4.80 -16.18
C SER A 333 -2.10 6.29 -15.91
N ASP A 334 -3.22 6.97 -15.84
CA ASP A 334 -3.31 8.36 -15.39
C ASP A 334 -3.81 8.38 -13.94
N TRP A 335 -3.23 9.23 -13.10
CA TRP A 335 -3.69 9.41 -11.74
C TRP A 335 -3.65 10.87 -11.31
N SER A 336 -4.55 11.24 -10.40
CA SER A 336 -4.57 12.55 -9.78
C SER A 336 -4.89 12.41 -8.29
N LEU A 337 -4.13 13.12 -7.46
CA LEU A 337 -4.39 13.29 -6.03
C LEU A 337 -4.63 14.78 -5.76
N ARG A 338 -5.80 15.09 -5.22
CA ARG A 338 -6.13 16.44 -4.75
C ARG A 338 -6.34 16.41 -3.25
N VAL A 339 -5.66 17.27 -2.53
CA VAL A 339 -5.85 17.51 -1.09
C VAL A 339 -6.33 18.93 -0.91
N THR A 340 -7.41 19.12 -0.17
CA THR A 340 -7.98 20.43 0.11
C THR A 340 -8.08 20.62 1.61
N GLU A 341 -7.52 21.70 2.11
CA GLU A 341 -7.58 22.12 3.52
C GLU A 341 -8.42 23.38 3.64
N GLN A 342 -9.48 23.32 4.43
CA GLN A 342 -10.37 24.45 4.65
C GLN A 342 -10.95 24.43 6.07
N ALA A 343 -10.77 25.49 6.82
CA ALA A 343 -11.31 25.67 8.17
C ALA A 343 -11.02 24.50 9.13
N GLY A 344 -9.83 23.88 9.02
CA GLY A 344 -9.42 22.74 9.84
C GLY A 344 -9.99 21.39 9.35
N LEU A 345 -10.59 21.36 8.19
CA LEU A 345 -11.02 20.12 7.51
C LEU A 345 -10.02 19.78 6.43
N THR A 346 -9.65 18.51 6.31
CA THR A 346 -8.83 18.02 5.20
C THR A 346 -9.64 17.05 4.37
N GLY A 347 -9.87 17.40 3.11
CA GLY A 347 -10.47 16.53 2.11
C GLY A 347 -9.43 16.02 1.15
N TRP A 348 -9.55 14.79 0.65
CA TRP A 348 -8.71 14.26 -0.41
C TRP A 348 -9.53 13.51 -1.45
N GLN A 349 -9.02 13.53 -2.67
CA GLN A 349 -9.56 12.82 -3.80
C GLN A 349 -8.40 12.24 -4.60
N LEU A 350 -8.38 10.92 -4.74
CA LEU A 350 -7.44 10.18 -5.58
C LEU A 350 -8.23 9.50 -6.69
N GLU A 351 -7.83 9.74 -7.93
CA GLU A 351 -8.38 9.08 -9.11
C GLU A 351 -7.25 8.38 -9.86
N ILE A 352 -7.47 7.12 -10.21
CA ILE A 352 -6.52 6.32 -11.00
C ILE A 352 -7.30 5.67 -12.13
N THR A 353 -6.83 5.86 -13.35
CA THR A 353 -7.38 5.25 -14.55
C THR A 353 -6.30 4.43 -15.21
N THR A 354 -6.55 3.15 -15.46
CA THR A 354 -5.54 2.24 -16.02
C THR A 354 -6.11 1.48 -17.20
N GLN A 355 -5.36 1.49 -18.31
CA GLN A 355 -5.63 0.74 -19.53
C GLN A 355 -4.45 -0.19 -19.85
N ARG A 356 -4.72 -1.44 -20.19
CA ARG A 356 -3.69 -2.41 -20.57
C ARG A 356 -3.81 -2.82 -22.02
N GLY A 357 -2.72 -2.67 -22.77
CA GLY A 357 -2.64 -3.05 -24.17
C GLY A 357 -3.57 -2.24 -25.08
N ALA A 358 -3.81 -2.76 -26.27
CA ALA A 358 -4.72 -2.18 -27.26
C ALA A 358 -6.21 -2.55 -27.02
N GLU A 359 -6.48 -3.53 -26.18
CA GLU A 359 -7.84 -3.89 -25.78
C GLU A 359 -8.30 -2.95 -24.66
N ALA A 360 -9.32 -2.20 -24.97
CA ALA A 360 -9.65 -0.95 -24.32
C ALA A 360 -10.46 -1.11 -23.02
N THR A 361 -10.20 -2.11 -22.20
CA THR A 361 -10.82 -2.16 -20.86
C THR A 361 -10.17 -1.12 -19.97
N LEU A 362 -10.96 -0.15 -19.55
CA LEU A 362 -10.55 0.92 -18.66
C LEU A 362 -10.85 0.53 -17.20
N HIS A 363 -9.82 0.38 -16.38
CA HIS A 363 -9.98 0.17 -14.94
C HIS A 363 -9.86 1.51 -14.22
N THR A 364 -10.82 1.82 -13.37
CA THR A 364 -10.84 3.04 -12.58
C THR A 364 -10.81 2.74 -11.09
N VAL A 365 -10.09 3.57 -10.34
CA VAL A 365 -10.13 3.59 -8.87
C VAL A 365 -10.30 5.05 -8.47
N ALA A 366 -11.39 5.35 -7.78
CA ALA A 366 -11.63 6.68 -7.23
C ALA A 366 -11.71 6.57 -5.71
N VAL A 367 -10.86 7.30 -4.99
CA VAL A 367 -10.86 7.35 -3.52
C VAL A 367 -11.15 8.77 -3.08
N ASN A 368 -12.21 8.94 -2.33
CA ASN A 368 -12.59 10.22 -1.76
C ASN A 368 -12.61 10.12 -0.25
N GLY A 369 -12.06 11.11 0.43
CA GLY A 369 -12.04 11.11 1.88
C GLY A 369 -12.17 12.49 2.49
N LEU A 370 -12.57 12.50 3.75
CA LEU A 370 -12.68 13.69 4.60
C LEU A 370 -12.16 13.36 5.99
N TYR A 371 -11.30 14.21 6.49
CA TYR A 371 -10.82 14.17 7.87
C TYR A 371 -11.27 15.43 8.62
N VAL A 372 -11.87 15.20 9.77
CA VAL A 372 -12.28 16.22 10.74
C VAL A 372 -11.49 15.94 12.02
N PRO A 373 -10.48 16.76 12.39
CA PRO A 373 -9.61 16.49 13.52
C PRO A 373 -10.39 16.18 14.81
N GLY A 374 -10.03 15.08 15.47
CA GLY A 374 -10.62 14.60 16.72
C GLY A 374 -12.10 14.19 16.64
N ARG A 375 -12.70 14.11 15.44
CA ARG A 375 -14.13 13.80 15.29
C ARG A 375 -14.40 12.65 14.34
N ARG A 376 -13.83 12.67 13.13
CA ARG A 376 -14.19 11.67 12.12
C ARG A 376 -13.21 11.65 10.97
N MET A 377 -12.93 10.48 10.47
CA MET A 377 -12.40 10.28 9.14
C MET A 377 -13.36 9.37 8.36
N ALA A 378 -13.63 9.70 7.11
CA ALA A 378 -14.43 8.86 6.24
C ALA A 378 -13.76 8.80 4.86
N THR A 379 -13.62 7.59 4.33
CA THR A 379 -13.02 7.35 3.02
C THR A 379 -13.88 6.35 2.27
N ASN A 380 -14.13 6.63 0.99
CA ASN A 380 -14.78 5.71 0.08
C ASN A 380 -13.84 5.47 -1.11
N ALA A 381 -13.57 4.20 -1.41
CA ALA A 381 -12.84 3.79 -2.60
C ALA A 381 -13.82 3.07 -3.54
N VAL A 382 -13.97 3.59 -4.75
CA VAL A 382 -14.83 3.04 -5.80
C VAL A 382 -13.95 2.41 -6.87
N PHE A 383 -14.23 1.18 -7.22
CA PHE A 383 -13.55 0.43 -8.27
C PHE A 383 -14.51 0.25 -9.44
N GLY A 384 -14.07 0.65 -10.63
CA GLY A 384 -14.86 0.61 -11.85
C GLY A 384 -14.14 -0.08 -12.99
N VAL A 385 -14.92 -0.49 -13.99
CA VAL A 385 -14.46 -0.98 -15.29
C VAL A 385 -15.37 -0.38 -16.35
N ASP A 386 -14.79 0.22 -17.39
CA ASP A 386 -15.51 0.84 -18.52
C ASP A 386 -16.62 1.80 -18.08
N ASP A 387 -16.29 2.73 -17.15
CA ASP A 387 -17.19 3.72 -16.55
C ASP A 387 -18.35 3.14 -15.71
N GLN A 388 -18.31 1.86 -15.39
CA GLN A 388 -19.28 1.22 -14.50
C GLN A 388 -18.66 0.96 -13.12
N GLU A 389 -19.33 1.38 -12.07
CA GLU A 389 -18.95 1.07 -10.71
C GLU A 389 -19.21 -0.41 -10.41
N HIS A 390 -18.18 -1.15 -10.03
CA HIS A 390 -18.26 -2.57 -9.69
C HIS A 390 -18.30 -2.81 -8.19
N MET A 391 -17.47 -2.08 -7.46
CA MET A 391 -17.27 -2.30 -6.03
C MET A 391 -16.96 -0.99 -5.31
N THR A 392 -17.50 -0.82 -4.12
CA THR A 392 -17.18 0.30 -3.23
C THR A 392 -16.73 -0.22 -1.87
N LEU A 393 -15.58 0.26 -1.41
CA LEU A 393 -15.07 0.06 -0.05
C LEU A 393 -15.26 1.36 0.73
N SER A 394 -16.03 1.30 1.82
CA SER A 394 -16.23 2.42 2.73
C SER A 394 -15.50 2.17 4.04
N VAL A 395 -14.71 3.14 4.47
CA VAL A 395 -13.98 3.12 5.73
C VAL A 395 -14.33 4.37 6.52
N VAL A 396 -14.83 4.19 7.73
CA VAL A 396 -15.21 5.29 8.62
C VAL A 396 -14.56 5.08 9.98
N TRP A 397 -13.80 6.06 10.42
CA TRP A 397 -13.29 6.14 11.77
C TRP A 397 -13.98 7.28 12.52
N ALA A 398 -14.37 7.04 13.78
CA ALA A 398 -14.94 8.04 14.65
C ALA A 398 -14.69 7.69 16.12
N PRO A 399 -14.62 8.69 17.03
CA PRO A 399 -14.73 8.43 18.46
C PRO A 399 -16.02 7.68 18.76
N CYS A 400 -15.97 6.76 19.72
CA CYS A 400 -17.14 5.99 20.16
C CYS A 400 -17.20 5.94 21.69
N GLU A 401 -18.26 5.38 22.21
CA GLU A 401 -18.35 5.07 23.65
C GLU A 401 -17.33 4.00 24.02
N PRO A 402 -16.78 4.04 25.25
CA PRO A 402 -15.84 3.03 25.71
C PRO A 402 -16.42 1.62 25.62
N ILE A 403 -15.55 0.64 25.39
CA ILE A 403 -15.92 -0.77 25.41
C ILE A 403 -16.30 -1.13 26.86
N ASP A 404 -17.50 -1.71 27.05
CA ASP A 404 -17.87 -2.25 28.34
C ASP A 404 -17.09 -3.54 28.61
N ALA A 405 -15.98 -3.37 29.34
CA ALA A 405 -14.98 -4.40 29.59
C ALA A 405 -15.27 -5.23 30.86
N THR A 406 -16.55 -5.54 31.16
CA THR A 406 -16.87 -6.35 32.33
C THR A 406 -16.47 -7.82 32.16
N ALA A 407 -15.16 -8.10 32.30
CA ALA A 407 -14.64 -9.46 32.44
C ALA A 407 -14.99 -10.14 33.78
N ALA A 408 -15.61 -9.43 34.70
CA ALA A 408 -15.79 -9.85 36.09
C ALA A 408 -16.69 -11.08 36.29
N SER A 409 -17.38 -11.59 35.28
CA SER A 409 -18.27 -12.75 35.34
C SER A 409 -17.91 -13.89 34.39
N LEU A 410 -16.74 -13.83 33.76
CA LEU A 410 -16.33 -14.84 32.76
C LEU A 410 -15.60 -16.02 33.46
N GLU A 411 -15.93 -17.23 33.03
CA GLU A 411 -15.10 -18.41 33.32
C GLU A 411 -13.89 -18.39 32.36
N VAL A 412 -12.69 -18.03 32.84
CA VAL A 412 -11.50 -17.88 32.01
C VAL A 412 -10.65 -19.12 32.06
N ALA A 413 -10.32 -19.71 30.92
CA ALA A 413 -9.37 -20.81 30.78
C ALA A 413 -7.96 -20.24 30.58
N ASP A 414 -7.05 -20.50 31.50
CA ASP A 414 -5.65 -20.10 31.43
C ASP A 414 -4.87 -21.06 30.55
N MET A 415 -4.58 -20.64 29.33
CA MET A 415 -3.90 -21.43 28.29
C MET A 415 -2.44 -21.80 28.67
N SER A 416 -1.85 -21.18 29.68
CA SER A 416 -0.50 -21.51 30.16
C SER A 416 -0.46 -22.77 31.04
N THR A 417 -1.60 -23.23 31.55
CA THR A 417 -1.71 -24.43 32.41
C THR A 417 -2.26 -25.63 31.61
N THR A 418 -1.89 -26.87 32.05
CA THR A 418 -2.36 -28.10 31.36
C THR A 418 -3.88 -28.24 31.39
N ASP A 419 -4.50 -27.97 32.55
CA ASP A 419 -5.96 -28.08 32.73
C ASP A 419 -6.67 -26.93 31.97
N GLY A 420 -6.09 -25.73 31.98
CA GLY A 420 -6.62 -24.60 31.26
C GLY A 420 -6.49 -24.76 29.71
N ALA A 421 -5.38 -25.35 29.25
CA ALA A 421 -5.22 -25.67 27.81
C ALA A 421 -6.27 -26.69 27.34
N ALA A 422 -6.52 -27.77 28.12
CA ALA A 422 -7.56 -28.74 27.80
C ALA A 422 -8.97 -28.08 27.76
N ARG A 423 -9.24 -27.21 28.75
CA ARG A 423 -10.49 -26.44 28.77
C ARG A 423 -10.59 -25.43 27.61
N GLY A 424 -9.47 -24.80 27.26
CA GLY A 424 -9.35 -23.89 26.11
C GLY A 424 -9.66 -24.58 24.80
N ASP A 425 -9.18 -25.81 24.59
CA ASP A 425 -9.49 -26.63 23.41
C ASP A 425 -11.00 -26.93 23.29
N GLU A 426 -11.67 -27.23 24.43
CA GLU A 426 -13.13 -27.42 24.46
C GLU A 426 -13.87 -26.12 24.06
N ILE A 427 -13.46 -24.97 24.60
CA ILE A 427 -14.03 -23.66 24.29
C ILE A 427 -13.81 -23.33 22.81
N ALA A 428 -12.60 -23.53 22.29
CA ALA A 428 -12.25 -23.27 20.89
C ALA A 428 -13.06 -24.15 19.92
N TYR A 429 -13.25 -25.44 20.26
CA TYR A 429 -14.08 -26.34 19.46
C TYR A 429 -15.55 -25.92 19.45
N ALA A 430 -16.12 -25.58 20.62
CA ALA A 430 -17.48 -25.09 20.73
C ALA A 430 -17.66 -23.78 19.96
N PHE A 431 -16.72 -22.84 20.08
CA PHE A 431 -16.67 -21.58 19.38
C PHE A 431 -16.65 -21.77 17.87
N GLY A 432 -15.72 -22.60 17.35
CA GLY A 432 -15.67 -22.94 15.92
C GLY A 432 -16.96 -23.55 15.37
N THR A 433 -17.61 -24.42 16.19
CA THR A 433 -18.90 -25.00 15.84
C THR A 433 -20.00 -23.93 15.73
N GLN A 434 -20.04 -22.98 16.68
CA GLN A 434 -21.01 -21.89 16.66
C GLN A 434 -20.79 -20.94 15.48
N ILE A 435 -19.55 -20.62 15.14
CA ILE A 435 -19.24 -19.84 13.91
C ILE A 435 -19.74 -20.58 12.68
N GLY A 436 -19.47 -21.89 12.57
CA GLY A 436 -19.97 -22.70 11.46
C GLY A 436 -21.49 -22.70 11.31
N LEU A 437 -22.19 -22.82 12.44
CA LEU A 437 -23.66 -22.75 12.46
C LEU A 437 -24.19 -21.36 12.07
N ARG A 438 -23.59 -20.27 12.58
CA ARG A 438 -23.96 -18.91 12.17
C ARG A 438 -23.68 -18.67 10.69
N LEU A 439 -22.52 -19.11 10.20
CA LEU A 439 -22.19 -19.00 8.78
C LEU A 439 -23.25 -19.66 7.91
N LEU A 440 -23.63 -20.92 8.24
CA LEU A 440 -24.70 -21.62 7.52
C LEU A 440 -26.07 -20.90 7.58
N GLN A 441 -26.39 -20.27 8.70
CA GLN A 441 -27.65 -19.51 8.85
C GLN A 441 -27.67 -18.21 8.05
N LEU A 442 -26.51 -17.59 7.83
CA LEU A 442 -26.37 -16.31 7.14
C LEU A 442 -26.14 -16.47 5.62
N LEU A 443 -25.79 -17.67 5.16
CA LEU A 443 -25.63 -17.95 3.74
C LEU A 443 -26.98 -17.90 3.02
N PRO A 444 -27.08 -17.21 1.87
CA PRO A 444 -28.24 -17.28 0.99
C PRO A 444 -28.56 -18.73 0.58
N PRO A 445 -29.86 -19.11 0.49
CA PRO A 445 -30.26 -20.47 0.15
C PRO A 445 -29.70 -20.99 -1.17
N GLU A 446 -29.48 -20.09 -2.12
CA GLU A 446 -28.91 -20.38 -3.43
C GLU A 446 -27.45 -20.86 -3.31
N LEU A 447 -26.66 -20.23 -2.45
CA LEU A 447 -25.27 -20.61 -2.16
C LEU A 447 -25.23 -21.89 -1.30
N MET A 448 -26.17 -22.10 -0.40
CA MET A 448 -26.29 -23.33 0.37
C MET A 448 -26.53 -24.54 -0.53
N MET A 449 -27.42 -24.44 -1.53
CA MET A 449 -27.65 -25.51 -2.50
C MET A 449 -26.41 -25.84 -3.31
N LEU A 450 -25.55 -24.87 -3.59
CA LEU A 450 -24.33 -25.07 -4.33
C LEU A 450 -23.23 -25.78 -3.51
N LEU A 451 -23.18 -25.52 -2.21
CA LEU A 451 -22.25 -26.20 -1.28
C LEU A 451 -22.66 -27.66 -0.97
N MET A 452 -23.91 -28.03 -1.23
CA MET A 452 -24.44 -29.37 -0.96
C MET A 452 -24.38 -30.30 -2.20
N GLN A 453 -23.96 -29.81 -3.36
CA GLN A 453 -23.71 -30.56 -4.59
C GLN A 453 -22.24 -30.97 -4.71
#